data_f1093abad9deaedb558802ca79839384
#
_entry.id   f1093abad9deaedb558802ca79839384
#
_cell.length_a   1.000
_cell.length_b   1.000
_cell.length_c   1.000
_cell.angle_alpha   90.00
_cell.angle_beta   90.00
_cell.angle_gamma   90.00
#
_symmetry.space_group_name_H-M   'P 1'
#
loop_
_entity.id
_entity.type
_entity.pdbx_description
1 polymer ?
#
loop_
_entity_poly.entity_id
_entity_poly.type
_entity_poly.pdbx_seq_one_letter_code
_entity_poly.pdbx_strand_id
1 'polypeptide(L)'
;PRGRGRRRRHLADDRPAVHPVDGHGLAPHWVSLRHRPPEVCTTGERPGWLTLRARGASLDATDVTFVGRRQQHLSCRARVLVDVAEGDGGLAVRLDERHHYAVEATSGEVRVRARIGPLGTVVATRPVPPGPVVLRVEVAASRDLTDPRTGPDTVKLGVEEPDGTFAALASLDGRYLSTEVAGGFTGRVLGVYAATGSLHVDWFDYEPLDG
;
A
#
# COMPACT_ATOMS: atom_id res chain seq x y z
N PRO A 1 10.24 17.43 -44.82
CA PRO A 1 10.53 16.26 -43.98
C PRO A 1 9.88 16.45 -42.64
N ARG A 2 8.77 15.72 -42.41
CA ARG A 2 7.95 15.83 -41.20
C ARG A 2 8.56 14.90 -40.15
N GLY A 3 9.07 15.46 -39.07
CA GLY A 3 9.53 14.73 -37.90
C GLY A 3 8.38 13.93 -37.25
N ARG A 4 8.50 12.61 -37.30
CA ARG A 4 7.62 11.71 -36.56
C ARG A 4 7.96 11.84 -35.06
N GLY A 5 7.12 12.54 -34.31
CA GLY A 5 7.15 12.52 -32.87
C GLY A 5 7.02 11.08 -32.37
N ARG A 6 8.06 10.56 -31.71
CA ARG A 6 7.98 9.32 -30.95
C ARG A 6 6.94 9.52 -29.85
N ARG A 7 5.75 8.95 -30.04
CA ARG A 7 4.82 8.74 -28.93
C ARG A 7 5.56 7.92 -27.89
N ARG A 8 5.80 8.49 -26.71
CA ARG A 8 6.19 7.73 -25.53
C ARG A 8 5.07 6.70 -25.32
N ARG A 9 5.39 5.43 -25.52
CA ARG A 9 4.53 4.34 -25.07
C ARG A 9 4.50 4.47 -23.55
N HIS A 10 3.36 4.84 -23.01
CA HIS A 10 3.08 4.64 -21.59
C HIS A 10 3.21 3.14 -21.33
N LEU A 11 4.02 2.78 -20.32
CA LEU A 11 4.15 1.42 -19.80
C LEU A 11 2.86 0.96 -19.06
N ALA A 12 1.72 1.57 -19.37
CA ALA A 12 0.45 1.44 -18.67
C ALA A 12 -0.51 0.41 -19.27
N ASP A 13 -0.14 -0.30 -20.35
CA ASP A 13 -1.15 -1.03 -21.13
C ASP A 13 -1.38 -2.50 -20.72
N ASP A 14 -0.64 -3.06 -19.74
CA ASP A 14 -0.81 -4.46 -19.31
C ASP A 14 -0.95 -4.66 -17.79
N ARG A 15 -1.23 -3.62 -17.01
CA ARG A 15 -1.38 -3.74 -15.56
C ARG A 15 -2.84 -3.69 -15.17
N PRO A 16 -3.32 -4.60 -14.27
CA PRO A 16 -4.65 -4.51 -13.72
C PRO A 16 -4.73 -3.26 -12.85
N ALA A 17 -5.17 -2.16 -13.45
CA ALA A 17 -5.50 -0.95 -12.72
C ALA A 17 -6.53 -1.27 -11.63
N VAL A 18 -6.56 -0.49 -10.54
CA VAL A 18 -7.80 -0.32 -9.78
C VAL A 18 -8.74 0.36 -10.77
N HIS A 19 -9.40 -0.43 -11.60
CA HIS A 19 -10.46 0.10 -12.40
C HIS A 19 -11.60 0.44 -11.45
N PRO A 20 -12.02 1.70 -11.36
CA PRO A 20 -13.36 1.97 -10.92
C PRO A 20 -14.23 1.19 -11.90
N VAL A 21 -14.89 0.17 -11.40
CA VAL A 21 -15.79 -0.64 -12.20
C VAL A 21 -16.82 0.31 -12.78
N ASP A 22 -16.90 0.39 -14.10
CA ASP A 22 -17.93 1.00 -14.93
C ASP A 22 -19.08 1.68 -14.17
N GLY A 23 -18.87 2.83 -13.56
CA GLY A 23 -19.90 3.63 -12.89
C GLY A 23 -20.44 3.11 -11.55
N HIS A 24 -20.02 1.96 -11.03
CA HIS A 24 -20.62 1.31 -9.85
C HIS A 24 -19.70 1.12 -8.63
N GLY A 25 -18.51 1.75 -8.59
CA GLY A 25 -17.63 1.69 -7.43
C GLY A 25 -16.58 0.58 -7.48
N LEU A 26 -15.87 0.36 -6.36
CA LEU A 26 -14.82 -0.65 -6.24
C LEU A 26 -15.39 -2.07 -6.26
N ALA A 27 -14.65 -3.01 -6.83
CA ALA A 27 -15.05 -4.43 -6.88
C ALA A 27 -15.28 -5.01 -5.45
N PRO A 28 -16.12 -6.05 -5.29
CA PRO A 28 -16.55 -6.56 -3.97
C PRO A 28 -15.44 -7.06 -3.05
N HIS A 29 -14.24 -7.35 -3.57
CA HIS A 29 -13.10 -7.77 -2.74
C HIS A 29 -12.40 -6.61 -2.01
N TRP A 30 -12.74 -5.37 -2.34
CA TRP A 30 -12.25 -4.19 -1.64
C TRP A 30 -13.00 -3.99 -0.34
N VAL A 31 -12.25 -3.73 0.71
CA VAL A 31 -12.77 -3.48 2.05
C VAL A 31 -12.24 -2.14 2.57
N SER A 32 -12.98 -1.53 3.46
CA SER A 32 -12.54 -0.37 4.22
C SER A 32 -12.84 -0.56 5.70
N LEU A 33 -12.29 0.31 6.54
CA LEU A 33 -12.42 0.22 7.99
C LEU A 33 -13.69 0.96 8.43
N ARG A 34 -14.62 0.24 9.07
CA ARG A 34 -15.87 0.80 9.67
C ARG A 34 -16.80 1.54 8.71
N HIS A 35 -16.41 1.75 7.48
CA HIS A 35 -17.16 2.42 6.42
C HIS A 35 -17.19 1.55 5.17
N ARG A 36 -18.11 1.81 4.28
CA ARG A 36 -18.09 1.18 2.94
C ARG A 36 -17.08 1.93 2.07
N PRO A 37 -16.37 1.26 1.14
CA PRO A 37 -15.40 1.92 0.27
C PRO A 37 -15.92 3.18 -0.42
N PRO A 38 -17.16 3.25 -0.96
CA PRO A 38 -17.67 4.47 -1.59
C PRO A 38 -17.88 5.66 -0.65
N GLU A 39 -17.86 5.45 0.66
CA GLU A 39 -17.98 6.52 1.67
C GLU A 39 -16.64 7.18 1.99
N VAL A 40 -15.53 6.53 1.65
CA VAL A 40 -14.17 6.95 2.01
C VAL A 40 -13.29 7.25 0.82
N CYS A 41 -13.73 6.93 -0.40
CA CYS A 41 -13.00 7.24 -1.63
C CYS A 41 -13.94 7.55 -2.78
N THR A 42 -13.44 8.26 -3.80
CA THR A 42 -14.20 8.68 -4.97
C THR A 42 -13.31 8.68 -6.23
N THR A 43 -13.94 8.45 -7.39
CA THR A 43 -13.30 8.55 -8.71
C THR A 43 -13.71 9.82 -9.45
N GLY A 44 -14.57 10.64 -8.84
CA GLY A 44 -15.13 11.83 -9.48
C GLY A 44 -14.26 13.09 -9.39
N GLU A 45 -13.23 13.11 -8.54
CA GLU A 45 -12.41 14.31 -8.31
C GLU A 45 -11.29 14.46 -9.32
N ARG A 46 -10.63 13.37 -9.66
CA ARG A 46 -9.54 13.34 -10.65
C ARG A 46 -9.81 12.23 -11.65
N PRO A 47 -10.11 12.55 -12.92
CA PRO A 47 -10.42 11.54 -13.93
C PRO A 47 -9.34 10.45 -14.04
N GLY A 48 -9.75 9.19 -13.94
CA GLY A 48 -8.85 8.03 -14.00
C GLY A 48 -8.13 7.71 -12.67
N TRP A 49 -8.32 8.50 -11.62
CA TRP A 49 -7.69 8.28 -10.32
C TRP A 49 -8.73 8.03 -9.23
N LEU A 50 -8.38 7.18 -8.28
CA LEU A 50 -9.14 7.05 -7.04
C LEU A 50 -8.60 8.07 -6.03
N THR A 51 -9.48 8.88 -5.46
CA THR A 51 -9.11 9.86 -4.43
C THR A 51 -9.58 9.39 -3.06
N LEU A 52 -8.66 9.35 -2.10
CA LEU A 52 -8.93 9.12 -0.68
C LEU A 52 -8.73 10.43 0.07
N ARG A 53 -9.75 10.89 0.82
CA ARG A 53 -9.63 12.06 1.70
C ARG A 53 -9.33 11.61 3.12
N ALA A 54 -8.28 12.15 3.72
CA ALA A 54 -7.91 11.83 5.09
C ALA A 54 -9.04 12.17 6.07
N ARG A 55 -9.34 11.26 6.98
CA ARG A 55 -10.27 11.43 8.10
C ARG A 55 -9.53 11.36 9.43
N GLY A 56 -8.69 10.35 9.64
CA GLY A 56 -7.78 10.24 10.78
C GLY A 56 -6.35 10.54 10.36
N ALA A 57 -5.51 10.97 11.30
CA ALA A 57 -4.16 11.46 11.03
C ALA A 57 -3.12 10.34 10.80
N SER A 58 -3.47 9.08 11.00
CA SER A 58 -2.56 7.93 10.84
C SER A 58 -3.33 6.62 10.82
N LEU A 59 -2.64 5.51 10.52
CA LEU A 59 -3.20 4.16 10.63
C LEU A 59 -3.53 3.74 12.08
N ASP A 60 -3.06 4.47 13.09
CA ASP A 60 -3.38 4.25 14.50
C ASP A 60 -4.80 4.76 14.83
N ALA A 61 -5.35 5.65 14.01
CA ALA A 61 -6.68 6.21 14.22
C ALA A 61 -7.77 5.20 13.85
N THR A 62 -8.84 5.20 14.62
CA THR A 62 -9.98 4.29 14.41
C THR A 62 -10.82 4.65 13.18
N ASP A 63 -10.75 5.91 12.73
CA ASP A 63 -11.51 6.47 11.62
C ASP A 63 -10.65 6.79 10.39
N VAL A 64 -9.43 6.21 10.32
CA VAL A 64 -8.53 6.42 9.18
C VAL A 64 -9.20 6.02 7.86
N THR A 65 -8.99 6.86 6.85
CA THR A 65 -9.38 6.52 5.47
C THR A 65 -8.44 5.44 4.94
N PHE A 66 -8.97 4.23 4.78
CA PHE A 66 -8.23 3.07 4.32
C PHE A 66 -9.09 2.26 3.36
N VAL A 67 -8.52 1.86 2.23
CA VAL A 67 -9.13 0.95 1.24
C VAL A 67 -8.13 -0.12 0.87
N GLY A 68 -8.50 -1.38 1.02
CA GLY A 68 -7.57 -2.49 0.78
C GLY A 68 -8.29 -3.79 0.45
N ARG A 69 -7.49 -4.84 0.35
CA ARG A 69 -7.95 -6.22 0.14
C ARG A 69 -7.25 -7.17 1.10
N ARG A 70 -7.91 -8.26 1.44
CA ARG A 70 -7.31 -9.28 2.31
C ARG A 70 -6.12 -9.94 1.63
N GLN A 71 -5.09 -10.22 2.40
CA GLN A 71 -4.00 -11.09 1.97
C GLN A 71 -4.57 -12.49 1.68
N GLN A 72 -4.36 -13.00 0.47
CA GLN A 72 -4.90 -14.28 0.01
C GLN A 72 -3.81 -15.34 -0.20
N HIS A 73 -2.53 -14.93 -0.27
CA HIS A 73 -1.40 -15.80 -0.56
C HIS A 73 -0.34 -15.65 0.52
N LEU A 74 0.34 -16.73 0.86
CA LEU A 74 1.44 -16.73 1.84
C LEU A 74 2.57 -15.83 1.37
N SER A 75 2.92 -15.91 0.08
CA SER A 75 3.84 -14.98 -0.56
C SER A 75 3.08 -14.15 -1.59
N CYS A 76 3.20 -12.83 -1.50
CA CYS A 76 2.50 -11.91 -2.39
C CYS A 76 3.22 -10.58 -2.50
N ARG A 77 2.88 -9.84 -3.56
CA ARG A 77 3.31 -8.47 -3.80
C ARG A 77 2.12 -7.57 -3.98
N ALA A 78 2.16 -6.40 -3.36
CA ALA A 78 1.26 -5.30 -3.64
C ALA A 78 2.06 -4.10 -4.12
N ARG A 79 1.58 -3.42 -5.15
CA ARG A 79 2.15 -2.19 -5.70
C ARG A 79 1.06 -1.17 -5.93
N VAL A 80 1.42 0.09 -5.81
CA VAL A 80 0.47 1.19 -6.03
C VAL A 80 1.19 2.42 -6.55
N LEU A 81 0.64 3.08 -7.57
CA LEU A 81 1.08 4.42 -7.96
C LEU A 81 0.24 5.44 -7.22
N VAL A 82 0.89 6.25 -6.40
CA VAL A 82 0.26 7.31 -5.62
C VAL A 82 0.81 8.68 -6.00
N ASP A 83 -0.04 9.69 -5.92
CA ASP A 83 0.32 11.10 -6.01
C ASP A 83 -0.06 11.78 -4.68
N VAL A 84 0.94 12.39 -4.05
CA VAL A 84 0.87 13.03 -2.74
C VAL A 84 0.99 14.55 -2.81
N ALA A 85 0.70 15.15 -3.97
CA ALA A 85 0.77 16.61 -4.13
C ALA A 85 -0.23 17.36 -3.22
N GLU A 86 -1.33 16.73 -2.83
CA GLU A 86 -2.40 17.33 -2.05
C GLU A 86 -2.54 16.70 -0.63
N GLY A 87 -1.63 15.83 -0.22
CA GLY A 87 -1.67 15.18 1.09
C GLY A 87 -0.70 14.03 1.20
N ASP A 88 -0.62 13.44 2.38
CA ASP A 88 0.25 12.30 2.69
C ASP A 88 -0.56 11.01 2.78
N GLY A 89 0.06 9.90 2.47
CA GLY A 89 -0.54 8.59 2.58
C GLY A 89 0.36 7.50 2.01
N GLY A 90 -0.15 6.29 1.93
CA GLY A 90 0.71 5.21 1.47
C GLY A 90 0.06 3.85 1.33
N LEU A 91 0.92 2.83 1.24
CA LEU A 91 0.57 1.43 1.15
C LEU A 91 0.92 0.73 2.46
N ALA A 92 -0.03 -0.02 3.03
CA ALA A 92 0.16 -0.70 4.30
C ALA A 92 -0.20 -2.18 4.25
N VAL A 93 0.48 -2.96 5.11
CA VAL A 93 0.03 -4.27 5.60
C VAL A 93 -0.50 -4.05 7.00
N ARG A 94 -1.80 -4.21 7.18
CA ARG A 94 -2.49 -3.86 8.41
C ARG A 94 -3.28 -5.06 8.95
N LEU A 95 -3.11 -5.34 10.23
CA LEU A 95 -3.96 -6.26 10.98
C LEU A 95 -5.02 -5.46 11.77
N ASP A 96 -4.56 -4.48 12.57
CA ASP A 96 -5.39 -3.57 13.37
C ASP A 96 -4.73 -2.19 13.55
N GLU A 97 -5.27 -1.33 14.42
CA GLU A 97 -4.77 0.02 14.72
C GLU A 97 -3.40 0.00 15.40
N ARG A 98 -3.04 -1.10 16.02
CA ARG A 98 -1.81 -1.25 16.81
C ARG A 98 -0.78 -2.18 16.17
N HIS A 99 -1.14 -2.84 15.06
CA HIS A 99 -0.26 -3.80 14.38
C HIS A 99 -0.35 -3.58 12.87
N HIS A 100 0.60 -2.79 12.35
CA HIS A 100 0.71 -2.51 10.91
C HIS A 100 2.12 -2.08 10.54
N TYR A 101 2.48 -2.34 9.29
CA TYR A 101 3.65 -1.79 8.61
C TYR A 101 3.18 -1.00 7.42
N ALA A 102 3.79 0.15 7.17
CA ALA A 102 3.42 1.01 6.06
C ALA A 102 4.64 1.61 5.37
N VAL A 103 4.56 1.76 4.07
CA VAL A 103 5.41 2.66 3.29
C VAL A 103 4.55 3.86 2.90
N GLU A 104 4.92 5.02 3.43
CA GLU A 104 4.18 6.27 3.33
C GLU A 104 4.95 7.27 2.50
N ALA A 105 4.28 7.89 1.54
CA ALA A 105 4.83 8.98 0.75
C ALA A 105 4.31 10.32 1.27
N THR A 106 5.19 11.30 1.28
CA THR A 106 4.93 12.70 1.55
C THR A 106 5.54 13.53 0.43
N SER A 107 5.34 14.85 0.44
CA SER A 107 5.99 15.74 -0.52
C SER A 107 7.51 15.72 -0.36
N GLY A 108 8.21 14.93 -1.19
CA GLY A 108 9.68 14.87 -1.25
C GLY A 108 10.33 13.72 -0.49
N GLU A 109 9.59 12.88 0.22
CA GLU A 109 10.18 11.72 0.88
C GLU A 109 9.22 10.53 0.96
N VAL A 110 9.81 9.32 1.03
CA VAL A 110 9.11 8.08 1.39
C VAL A 110 9.71 7.55 2.68
N ARG A 111 8.84 7.13 3.61
CA ARG A 111 9.25 6.57 4.90
C ARG A 111 8.56 5.24 5.18
N VAL A 112 9.26 4.33 5.83
CA VAL A 112 8.68 3.09 6.35
C VAL A 112 8.36 3.27 7.82
N ARG A 113 7.13 2.96 8.18
CA ARG A 113 6.63 3.00 9.57
C ARG A 113 6.27 1.60 10.04
N ALA A 114 6.57 1.34 11.31
CA ALA A 114 6.14 0.13 12.00
C ALA A 114 5.37 0.49 13.27
N ARG A 115 4.25 -0.20 13.50
CA ARG A 115 3.47 -0.16 14.72
C ARG A 115 3.31 -1.58 15.26
N ILE A 116 3.74 -1.81 16.49
CA ILE A 116 3.67 -3.11 17.18
C ILE A 116 3.20 -2.84 18.61
N GLY A 117 1.92 -3.07 18.87
CA GLY A 117 1.32 -2.74 20.16
C GLY A 117 1.48 -1.25 20.50
N PRO A 118 2.10 -0.91 21.64
CA PRO A 118 2.35 0.49 22.02
C PRO A 118 3.54 1.13 21.28
N LEU A 119 4.36 0.34 20.60
CA LEU A 119 5.59 0.82 19.96
C LEU A 119 5.31 1.28 18.52
N GLY A 120 5.61 2.52 18.21
CA GLY A 120 5.54 3.08 16.86
C GLY A 120 6.83 3.79 16.50
N THR A 121 7.35 3.55 15.29
CA THR A 121 8.60 4.15 14.84
C THR A 121 8.64 4.33 13.33
N VAL A 122 9.45 5.29 12.88
CA VAL A 122 9.93 5.37 11.51
C VAL A 122 11.18 4.52 11.42
N VAL A 123 11.13 3.47 10.62
CA VAL A 123 12.21 2.48 10.48
C VAL A 123 13.26 2.95 9.47
N ALA A 124 12.81 3.59 8.40
CA ALA A 124 13.65 4.09 7.33
C ALA A 124 12.98 5.27 6.63
N THR A 125 13.79 6.14 6.05
CA THR A 125 13.37 7.30 5.25
C THR A 125 14.25 7.41 4.03
N ARG A 126 13.65 7.82 2.90
CA ARG A 126 14.35 8.05 1.64
C ARG A 126 13.78 9.29 0.96
N PRO A 127 14.61 10.28 0.59
CA PRO A 127 14.20 11.37 -0.30
C PRO A 127 13.77 10.82 -1.68
N VAL A 128 12.70 11.40 -2.24
CA VAL A 128 12.22 11.09 -3.59
C VAL A 128 11.94 12.40 -4.32
N PRO A 129 12.06 12.43 -5.66
CA PRO A 129 11.64 13.59 -6.44
C PRO A 129 10.15 13.89 -6.24
N PRO A 130 9.73 15.16 -6.35
CA PRO A 130 8.31 15.51 -6.38
C PRO A 130 7.58 14.81 -7.52
N GLY A 131 6.33 14.41 -7.26
CA GLY A 131 5.47 13.76 -8.24
C GLY A 131 5.00 12.38 -7.79
N PRO A 132 4.27 11.67 -8.68
CA PRO A 132 3.78 10.33 -8.39
C PRO A 132 4.90 9.33 -8.14
N VAL A 133 4.71 8.44 -7.16
CA VAL A 133 5.67 7.42 -6.76
C VAL A 133 5.00 6.04 -6.68
N VAL A 134 5.73 5.01 -7.11
CA VAL A 134 5.28 3.62 -6.97
C VAL A 134 5.76 3.07 -5.63
N LEU A 135 4.82 2.82 -4.72
CA LEU A 135 5.06 2.15 -3.46
C LEU A 135 4.90 0.65 -3.65
N ARG A 136 5.76 -0.12 -2.99
CA ARG A 136 5.76 -1.59 -3.10
C ARG A 136 5.93 -2.26 -1.74
N VAL A 137 5.13 -3.30 -1.54
CA VAL A 137 5.21 -4.21 -0.41
C VAL A 137 5.33 -5.64 -0.94
N GLU A 138 6.24 -6.41 -0.38
CA GLU A 138 6.33 -7.85 -0.61
C GLU A 138 6.22 -8.60 0.71
N VAL A 139 5.39 -9.61 0.74
CA VAL A 139 5.31 -10.59 1.81
C VAL A 139 5.92 -11.89 1.28
N ALA A 140 6.94 -12.38 1.94
CA ALA A 140 7.61 -13.62 1.56
C ALA A 140 7.52 -14.62 2.71
N ALA A 141 6.82 -15.74 2.48
CA ALA A 141 6.73 -16.82 3.45
C ALA A 141 8.12 -17.38 3.76
N SER A 142 8.37 -17.73 5.02
CA SER A 142 9.59 -18.41 5.43
C SER A 142 9.65 -19.81 4.87
N ARG A 143 10.80 -20.18 4.32
CA ARG A 143 11.06 -21.54 3.85
C ARG A 143 11.54 -22.47 4.96
N ASP A 144 12.14 -21.91 5.99
CA ASP A 144 12.63 -22.64 7.17
C ASP A 144 11.84 -22.22 8.41
N LEU A 145 10.91 -23.08 8.81
CA LEU A 145 10.12 -22.92 10.02
C LEU A 145 10.70 -23.71 11.20
N THR A 146 11.87 -24.35 11.02
CA THR A 146 12.52 -25.14 12.09
C THR A 146 13.34 -24.26 13.02
N ASP A 147 13.82 -23.09 12.56
CA ASP A 147 14.48 -22.11 13.42
C ASP A 147 13.41 -21.26 14.14
N PRO A 148 13.30 -21.35 15.48
CA PRO A 148 12.31 -20.57 16.23
C PRO A 148 12.55 -19.05 16.20
N ARG A 149 13.71 -18.60 15.72
CA ARG A 149 14.00 -17.19 15.49
C ARG A 149 13.42 -16.68 14.18
N THR A 150 13.16 -17.56 13.24
CA THR A 150 12.59 -17.21 11.95
C THR A 150 11.08 -16.98 12.10
N GLY A 151 10.59 -15.80 11.67
CA GLY A 151 9.16 -15.53 11.62
C GLY A 151 8.45 -16.32 10.52
N PRO A 152 7.13 -16.35 10.50
CA PRO A 152 6.35 -17.07 9.49
C PRO A 152 6.56 -16.49 8.10
N ASP A 153 6.84 -15.22 8.02
CA ASP A 153 7.12 -14.49 6.79
C ASP A 153 7.92 -13.21 7.07
N THR A 154 8.42 -12.63 5.99
CA THR A 154 9.12 -11.34 5.99
C THR A 154 8.33 -10.35 5.15
N VAL A 155 8.14 -9.14 5.67
CA VAL A 155 7.49 -8.03 4.97
C VAL A 155 8.54 -7.02 4.54
N LYS A 156 8.75 -6.86 3.23
CA LYS A 156 9.62 -5.84 2.65
C LYS A 156 8.79 -4.68 2.17
N LEU A 157 9.22 -3.45 2.49
CA LEU A 157 8.54 -2.22 2.12
C LEU A 157 9.51 -1.24 1.48
N GLY A 158 9.10 -0.55 0.44
CA GLY A 158 9.94 0.41 -0.26
C GLY A 158 9.26 0.99 -1.50
N VAL A 159 10.08 1.43 -2.44
CA VAL A 159 9.65 2.03 -3.71
C VAL A 159 10.06 1.16 -4.89
N GLU A 160 9.28 1.21 -5.96
CA GLU A 160 9.66 0.64 -7.25
C GLU A 160 10.26 1.76 -8.10
N GLU A 161 11.47 1.57 -8.59
CA GLU A 161 12.16 2.50 -9.47
C GLU A 161 11.52 2.50 -10.88
N PRO A 162 11.77 3.52 -11.70
CA PRO A 162 11.21 3.59 -13.05
C PRO A 162 11.58 2.41 -13.97
N ASP A 163 12.66 1.70 -13.67
CA ASP A 163 13.10 0.48 -14.38
C ASP A 163 12.43 -0.80 -13.86
N GLY A 164 11.55 -0.69 -12.84
CA GLY A 164 10.89 -1.81 -12.19
C GLY A 164 11.69 -2.45 -11.05
N THR A 165 12.89 -1.95 -10.74
CA THR A 165 13.69 -2.45 -9.62
C THR A 165 13.03 -2.13 -8.29
N PHE A 166 12.99 -3.08 -7.37
CA PHE A 166 12.49 -2.87 -6.02
C PHE A 166 13.60 -2.37 -5.09
N ALA A 167 13.53 -1.10 -4.71
CA ALA A 167 14.37 -0.52 -3.68
C ALA A 167 13.69 -0.71 -2.32
N ALA A 168 13.95 -1.85 -1.67
CA ALA A 168 13.45 -2.13 -0.32
C ALA A 168 14.14 -1.22 0.70
N LEU A 169 13.36 -0.44 1.44
CA LEU A 169 13.84 0.45 2.50
C LEU A 169 13.88 -0.26 3.84
N ALA A 170 13.00 -1.23 4.07
CA ALA A 170 12.98 -2.05 5.27
C ALA A 170 12.54 -3.48 4.96
N SER A 171 12.99 -4.41 5.81
CA SER A 171 12.62 -5.81 5.84
C SER A 171 12.27 -6.18 7.27
N LEU A 172 10.98 -6.44 7.54
CA LEU A 172 10.42 -6.58 8.88
C LEU A 172 9.84 -7.98 9.07
N ASP A 173 9.93 -8.48 10.30
CA ASP A 173 9.37 -9.78 10.67
C ASP A 173 7.83 -9.72 10.68
N GLY A 174 7.20 -10.56 9.89
CA GLY A 174 5.74 -10.59 9.77
C GLY A 174 5.02 -11.20 10.98
N ARG A 175 5.72 -11.87 11.91
CA ARG A 175 5.09 -12.43 13.13
C ARG A 175 4.34 -11.38 13.95
N TYR A 176 4.83 -10.13 13.93
CA TYR A 176 4.18 -9.04 14.67
C TYR A 176 2.85 -8.58 14.06
N LEU A 177 2.55 -9.02 12.84
CA LEU A 177 1.27 -8.82 12.18
C LEU A 177 0.48 -10.12 12.11
N SER A 178 0.59 -10.97 13.13
CA SER A 178 -0.12 -12.23 13.25
C SER A 178 -1.15 -12.19 14.38
N THR A 179 -2.11 -13.11 14.34
CA THR A 179 -3.14 -13.24 15.37
C THR A 179 -2.56 -13.67 16.70
N GLU A 180 -1.43 -14.38 16.70
CA GLU A 180 -0.72 -14.81 17.90
C GLU A 180 -0.16 -13.64 18.71
N VAL A 181 0.22 -12.55 18.02
CA VAL A 181 0.78 -11.35 18.67
C VAL A 181 -0.29 -10.30 18.93
N ALA A 182 -1.10 -10.00 17.92
CA ALA A 182 -2.07 -8.91 17.97
C ALA A 182 -3.42 -9.34 18.58
N GLY A 183 -3.73 -10.63 18.57
CA GLY A 183 -5.08 -11.13 18.84
C GLY A 183 -6.02 -10.90 17.66
N GLY A 184 -7.27 -11.31 17.77
CA GLY A 184 -8.28 -11.16 16.73
C GLY A 184 -8.17 -12.19 15.61
N PHE A 185 -9.14 -12.17 14.70
CA PHE A 185 -9.30 -13.19 13.64
C PHE A 185 -9.50 -12.59 12.24
N THR A 186 -9.20 -11.31 12.05
CA THR A 186 -9.51 -10.64 10.78
C THR A 186 -8.51 -10.92 9.65
N GLY A 187 -7.29 -11.34 9.99
CA GLY A 187 -6.18 -11.50 9.04
C GLY A 187 -5.66 -10.14 8.54
N ARG A 188 -4.58 -10.19 7.76
CA ARG A 188 -3.94 -9.00 7.20
C ARG A 188 -4.72 -8.46 6.00
N VAL A 189 -4.72 -7.15 5.89
CA VAL A 189 -5.24 -6.41 4.74
C VAL A 189 -4.11 -5.57 4.16
N LEU A 190 -3.88 -5.69 2.85
CA LEU A 190 -2.97 -4.82 2.10
C LEU A 190 -3.80 -3.73 1.44
N GLY A 191 -3.45 -2.47 1.66
CA GLY A 191 -4.26 -1.38 1.13
C GLY A 191 -3.62 -0.01 1.25
N VAL A 192 -4.28 0.95 0.63
CA VAL A 192 -3.90 2.35 0.60
C VAL A 192 -4.64 3.14 1.68
N TYR A 193 -4.00 4.16 2.20
CA TYR A 193 -4.58 5.04 3.19
C TYR A 193 -4.15 6.49 2.97
N ALA A 194 -5.01 7.42 3.36
CA ALA A 194 -4.69 8.83 3.42
C ALA A 194 -4.48 9.25 4.89
N ALA A 195 -3.35 9.90 5.18
CA ALA A 195 -2.98 10.40 6.50
C ALA A 195 -3.27 11.88 6.66
N THR A 196 -3.04 12.69 5.62
CA THR A 196 -3.40 14.10 5.55
C THR A 196 -3.96 14.44 4.18
N GLY A 197 -4.76 15.48 4.06
CA GLY A 197 -5.26 15.99 2.78
C GLY A 197 -5.94 14.95 1.90
N SER A 198 -5.51 14.87 0.65
CA SER A 198 -6.00 13.93 -0.35
C SER A 198 -4.86 13.09 -0.93
N LEU A 199 -5.02 11.77 -0.93
CA LEU A 199 -4.17 10.83 -1.64
C LEU A 199 -4.85 10.44 -2.94
N HIS A 200 -4.15 10.59 -4.06
CA HIS A 200 -4.62 10.12 -5.35
C HIS A 200 -3.92 8.81 -5.73
N VAL A 201 -4.69 7.82 -6.16
CA VAL A 201 -4.22 6.49 -6.55
C VAL A 201 -4.57 6.26 -8.01
N ASP A 202 -3.57 6.06 -8.86
CA ASP A 202 -3.77 5.77 -10.28
C ASP A 202 -4.13 4.29 -10.48
N TRP A 203 -3.30 3.39 -9.93
CA TRP A 203 -3.53 1.96 -9.99
C TRP A 203 -3.02 1.27 -8.71
N PHE A 204 -3.61 0.12 -8.43
CA PHE A 204 -3.19 -0.81 -7.39
C PHE A 204 -3.08 -2.21 -8.01
N ASP A 205 -1.99 -2.89 -7.75
CA ASP A 205 -1.72 -4.23 -8.24
C ASP A 205 -1.44 -5.18 -7.08
N TYR A 206 -1.97 -6.39 -7.14
CA TYR A 206 -1.73 -7.45 -6.17
C TYR A 206 -1.57 -8.77 -6.90
N GLU A 207 -0.46 -9.43 -6.68
CA GLU A 207 -0.16 -10.71 -7.30
C GLU A 207 0.45 -11.71 -6.31
N PRO A 208 0.21 -13.02 -6.48
CA PRO A 208 0.97 -14.04 -5.78
C PRO A 208 2.43 -13.98 -6.22
N LEU A 209 3.33 -14.37 -5.30
CA LEU A 209 4.72 -14.67 -5.63
C LEU A 209 4.90 -16.17 -5.53
N ASP A 210 5.62 -16.75 -6.50
CA ASP A 210 6.04 -18.14 -6.43
C ASP A 210 6.96 -18.32 -5.22
N GLY A 211 6.63 -19.31 -4.37
CA GLY A 211 7.32 -19.62 -3.13
C GLY A 211 8.67 -20.34 -3.34
#